data_2df18a8e64d5bc63304fa64187fd424b
#
_entry.id   2df18a8e64d5bc63304fa64187fd424b
#
_cell.length_a   1.000
_cell.length_b   1.000
_cell.length_c   1.000
_cell.angle_alpha   90.00
_cell.angle_beta   90.00
_cell.angle_gamma   90.00
#
_symmetry.space_group_name_H-M   'P 1'
#
loop_
_entity.id
_entity.type
_entity.pdbx_description
1 polymer ?
#
loop_
_entity_poly.entity_id
_entity_poly.type
_entity_poly.pdbx_seq_one_letter_code
_entity_poly.pdbx_strand_id
1 'polypeptide(L)'
;LNLLKTNGLSNFKIIKILFFTSIIIGLLSIIIFYNAASKLKYFYTDIKNNFSNDNKYLAVVTESGLWLKDEIDNSTLIVKAGYIEEDYLNNVVINQFNKNFDLIRTIQSNKVNIYEKNWIIDDPIITSKNISKETNEKLILKTNFNKEKISGMFSNISTLNILELFDLKNDYDNLGYSSNEIVIHLLRLGTTPLLYGLLTLLSAVIMFNFKRDKSLFFHILLGILMSVIIFYINFLFSSLGNNGKIPVIWSIFLPILFISLFSIIGLIRINEK
;
A
#
# COMPACT_ATOMS: atom_id res chain seq x y z
N LEU A 1 3.84 20.34 -33.57
CA LEU A 1 4.86 19.39 -34.07
C LEU A 1 5.47 19.83 -35.37
N ASN A 2 4.68 20.22 -36.39
CA ASN A 2 5.19 20.69 -37.66
C ASN A 2 6.05 21.96 -37.51
N LEU A 3 5.67 22.92 -36.67
CA LEU A 3 6.47 24.12 -36.38
C LEU A 3 7.83 23.80 -35.73
N LEU A 4 7.93 22.75 -34.93
CA LEU A 4 9.20 22.31 -34.34
C LEU A 4 10.10 21.62 -35.41
N LYS A 5 9.49 20.91 -36.35
CA LYS A 5 10.21 20.30 -37.48
C LYS A 5 10.72 21.35 -38.46
N THR A 6 9.95 22.38 -38.76
CA THR A 6 10.38 23.49 -39.63
C THR A 6 11.55 24.26 -39.03
N ASN A 7 11.70 24.27 -37.68
CA ASN A 7 12.86 24.82 -36.98
C ASN A 7 14.06 23.84 -36.86
N GLY A 8 14.08 22.76 -37.64
CA GLY A 8 15.22 21.82 -37.75
C GLY A 8 15.32 20.82 -36.60
N LEU A 9 14.29 20.67 -35.76
CA LEU A 9 14.29 19.66 -34.69
C LEU A 9 13.91 18.28 -35.28
N SER A 10 14.77 17.27 -35.08
CA SER A 10 14.47 15.90 -35.44
C SER A 10 13.36 15.33 -34.51
N ASN A 11 12.60 14.34 -35.06
CA ASN A 11 11.59 13.63 -34.25
C ASN A 11 12.14 13.10 -32.94
N PHE A 12 13.35 12.55 -32.97
CA PHE A 12 14.03 12.00 -31.80
C PHE A 12 14.34 13.05 -30.75
N LYS A 13 14.80 14.26 -31.14
CA LYS A 13 15.04 15.35 -30.17
C LYS A 13 13.74 15.80 -29.50
N ILE A 14 12.66 15.91 -30.24
CA ILE A 14 11.34 16.29 -29.68
C ILE A 14 10.86 15.25 -28.66
N ILE A 15 10.93 13.98 -29.03
CA ILE A 15 10.51 12.86 -28.15
C ILE A 15 11.38 12.81 -26.89
N LYS A 16 12.69 12.98 -27.01
CA LYS A 16 13.61 13.02 -25.90
C LYS A 16 13.26 14.13 -24.89
N ILE A 17 12.98 15.33 -25.36
CA ILE A 17 12.56 16.45 -24.51
C ILE A 17 11.26 16.10 -23.78
N LEU A 18 10.25 15.60 -24.48
CA LEU A 18 8.97 15.22 -23.89
C LEU A 18 9.11 14.10 -22.85
N PHE A 19 9.97 13.13 -23.11
CA PHE A 19 10.27 12.04 -22.18
C PHE A 19 10.86 12.55 -20.87
N PHE A 20 11.90 13.37 -20.92
CA PHE A 20 12.54 13.91 -19.72
C PHE A 20 11.63 14.88 -18.96
N THR A 21 10.87 15.73 -19.66
CA THR A 21 9.89 16.61 -19.00
C THR A 21 8.81 15.80 -18.27
N SER A 22 8.34 14.68 -18.85
CA SER A 22 7.38 13.79 -18.19
C SER A 22 7.94 13.12 -16.94
N ILE A 23 9.22 12.72 -16.95
CA ILE A 23 9.88 12.19 -15.76
C ILE A 23 9.95 13.25 -14.65
N ILE A 24 10.33 14.49 -15.00
CA ILE A 24 10.40 15.59 -14.02
C ILE A 24 9.01 15.87 -13.44
N ILE A 25 7.96 15.92 -14.25
CA ILE A 25 6.57 16.06 -13.80
C ILE A 25 6.18 14.90 -12.89
N GLY A 26 6.58 13.67 -13.22
CA GLY A 26 6.35 12.48 -12.40
C GLY A 26 7.01 12.57 -11.03
N LEU A 27 8.26 13.04 -10.96
CA LEU A 27 8.97 13.27 -9.69
C LEU A 27 8.28 14.34 -8.85
N LEU A 28 7.92 15.47 -9.46
CA LEU A 28 7.18 16.54 -8.78
C LEU A 28 5.81 16.06 -8.26
N SER A 29 5.14 15.18 -9.04
CA SER A 29 3.88 14.59 -8.64
C SER A 29 4.01 13.77 -7.36
N ILE A 30 5.07 12.99 -7.19
CA ILE A 30 5.28 12.21 -5.98
C ILE A 30 5.59 13.13 -4.80
N ILE A 31 6.51 14.06 -4.97
CA ILE A 31 6.97 14.92 -3.86
C ILE A 31 5.84 15.80 -3.34
N ILE A 32 5.05 16.40 -4.24
CA ILE A 32 4.04 17.40 -3.88
C ILE A 32 2.67 16.74 -3.69
N PHE A 33 2.17 16.04 -4.74
CA PHE A 33 0.79 15.57 -4.75
C PHE A 33 0.55 14.33 -3.93
N TYR A 34 1.52 13.40 -3.83
CA TYR A 34 1.31 12.18 -3.05
C TYR A 34 1.11 12.50 -1.56
N ASN A 35 1.99 13.32 -0.97
CA ASN A 35 1.88 13.69 0.44
C ASN A 35 0.63 14.53 0.74
N ALA A 36 0.22 15.39 -0.19
CA ALA A 36 -1.03 16.13 -0.06
C ALA A 36 -2.25 15.22 -0.18
N ALA A 37 -2.24 14.30 -1.15
CA ALA A 37 -3.33 13.36 -1.38
C ALA A 37 -3.49 12.36 -0.22
N SER A 38 -2.40 11.86 0.36
CA SER A 38 -2.46 10.97 1.52
C SER A 38 -3.11 11.65 2.73
N LYS A 39 -2.75 12.91 3.02
CA LYS A 39 -3.36 13.71 4.10
C LYS A 39 -4.85 13.98 3.84
N LEU A 40 -5.21 14.35 2.62
CA LEU A 40 -6.62 14.56 2.25
C LEU A 40 -7.44 13.29 2.36
N LYS A 41 -6.86 12.16 1.96
CA LYS A 41 -7.52 10.86 2.08
C LYS A 41 -7.66 10.43 3.54
N TYR A 42 -6.65 10.68 4.37
CA TYR A 42 -6.76 10.46 5.81
C TYR A 42 -7.91 11.28 6.40
N PHE A 43 -7.95 12.57 6.13
CA PHE A 43 -9.00 13.47 6.61
C PHE A 43 -10.40 13.06 6.12
N TYR A 44 -10.52 12.65 4.84
CA TYR A 44 -11.76 12.10 4.31
C TYR A 44 -12.20 10.83 5.06
N THR A 45 -11.25 9.92 5.34
CA THR A 45 -11.53 8.67 6.05
C THR A 45 -11.96 8.96 7.49
N ASP A 46 -11.32 9.89 8.15
CA ASP A 46 -11.67 10.33 9.52
C ASP A 46 -13.08 10.92 9.58
N ILE A 47 -13.41 11.86 8.69
CA ILE A 47 -14.77 12.39 8.59
C ILE A 47 -15.79 11.27 8.33
N LYS A 48 -15.50 10.39 7.37
CA LYS A 48 -16.39 9.29 7.02
C LYS A 48 -16.65 8.38 8.23
N ASN A 49 -15.63 8.11 9.04
CA ASN A 49 -15.77 7.29 10.25
C ASN A 49 -16.64 7.97 11.31
N ASN A 50 -16.50 9.29 11.47
CA ASN A 50 -17.29 10.05 12.44
C ASN A 50 -18.80 10.10 12.07
N PHE A 51 -19.13 9.97 10.77
CA PHE A 51 -20.52 9.94 10.28
C PHE A 51 -21.06 8.53 10.05
N SER A 52 -20.19 7.53 10.00
CA SER A 52 -20.58 6.12 9.84
C SER A 52 -20.54 5.46 11.20
N ASN A 53 -21.65 4.96 11.69
CA ASN A 53 -21.71 4.11 12.89
C ASN A 53 -20.95 2.79 12.75
N ASP A 54 -20.28 2.57 11.63
CA ASP A 54 -19.44 1.42 11.34
C ASP A 54 -17.99 1.79 11.62
N ASN A 55 -17.50 1.56 12.84
CA ASN A 55 -16.09 1.71 13.28
C ASN A 55 -15.09 0.80 12.50
N LYS A 56 -15.50 0.26 11.35
CA LYS A 56 -14.77 -0.72 10.53
C LYS A 56 -13.65 -0.12 9.67
N TYR A 57 -13.49 1.21 9.59
CA TYR A 57 -12.62 1.82 8.58
C TYR A 57 -11.24 2.27 9.07
N LEU A 58 -10.95 2.25 10.37
CA LEU A 58 -9.61 2.54 10.91
C LEU A 58 -8.74 1.31 11.09
N ALA A 59 -9.34 0.12 11.11
CA ALA A 59 -8.61 -1.14 11.15
C ALA A 59 -9.19 -2.08 10.10
N VAL A 60 -8.38 -2.81 9.37
CA VAL A 60 -8.86 -3.97 8.61
C VAL A 60 -9.20 -5.04 9.64
N VAL A 61 -10.39 -4.90 10.23
CA VAL A 61 -11.00 -5.98 10.99
C VAL A 61 -11.49 -6.95 9.91
N THR A 62 -10.88 -8.12 9.82
CA THR A 62 -11.46 -9.22 9.06
C THR A 62 -12.82 -9.57 9.68
N GLU A 63 -13.69 -10.28 8.99
CA GLU A 63 -14.95 -10.80 9.56
C GLU A 63 -14.71 -11.56 10.89
N SER A 64 -13.48 -12.02 11.15
CA SER A 64 -13.05 -12.75 12.34
C SER A 64 -12.47 -11.88 13.46
N GLY A 65 -12.40 -10.54 13.31
CA GLY A 65 -11.80 -9.60 14.28
C GLY A 65 -10.34 -9.24 14.00
N LEU A 66 -9.74 -8.52 14.93
CA LEU A 66 -8.34 -8.10 14.93
C LEU A 66 -7.45 -9.21 15.50
N TRP A 67 -6.36 -9.53 14.80
CA TRP A 67 -5.36 -10.49 15.26
C TRP A 67 -3.99 -9.82 15.31
N LEU A 68 -3.30 -9.96 16.45
CA LEU A 68 -1.94 -9.46 16.65
C LEU A 68 -1.05 -10.59 17.20
N LYS A 69 0.17 -10.68 16.67
CA LYS A 69 1.24 -11.49 17.25
C LYS A 69 2.31 -10.57 17.79
N ASP A 70 2.72 -10.79 19.02
CA ASP A 70 3.79 -10.05 19.69
C ASP A 70 4.80 -11.02 20.31
N GLU A 71 6.07 -10.64 20.33
CA GLU A 71 7.14 -11.42 20.95
C GLU A 71 7.84 -10.57 22.01
N ILE A 72 7.70 -10.97 23.29
CA ILE A 72 8.25 -10.24 24.41
C ILE A 72 8.91 -11.20 25.39
N ASP A 73 10.13 -10.90 25.80
CA ASP A 73 10.87 -11.57 26.87
C ASP A 73 10.79 -13.12 26.81
N ASN A 74 10.98 -13.70 25.61
CA ASN A 74 10.91 -15.15 25.38
C ASN A 74 9.49 -15.76 25.42
N SER A 75 8.46 -14.94 25.36
CA SER A 75 7.07 -15.38 25.22
C SER A 75 6.44 -14.82 23.96
N THR A 76 5.58 -15.62 23.31
CA THR A 76 4.77 -15.19 22.16
C THR A 76 3.36 -14.91 22.67
N LEU A 77 2.87 -13.71 22.39
CA LEU A 77 1.49 -13.31 22.63
C LEU A 77 0.71 -13.37 21.34
N ILE A 78 -0.41 -14.08 21.33
CA ILE A 78 -1.39 -14.02 20.24
C ILE A 78 -2.64 -13.35 20.79
N VAL A 79 -2.92 -12.16 20.30
CA VAL A 79 -4.05 -11.34 20.73
C VAL A 79 -5.11 -11.40 19.64
N LYS A 80 -6.34 -11.72 20.06
CA LYS A 80 -7.55 -11.57 19.24
C LYS A 80 -8.43 -10.53 19.90
N ALA A 81 -8.90 -9.53 19.12
CA ALA A 81 -9.88 -8.56 19.61
C ALA A 81 -11.06 -8.49 18.62
N GLY A 82 -12.23 -8.16 19.13
CA GLY A 82 -13.43 -7.98 18.31
C GLY A 82 -13.35 -6.71 17.47
N TYR A 83 -13.07 -5.58 18.10
CA TYR A 83 -12.95 -4.26 17.46
C TYR A 83 -12.14 -3.30 18.32
N ILE A 84 -11.72 -2.19 17.70
CA ILE A 84 -11.03 -1.07 18.36
C ILE A 84 -12.01 0.09 18.49
N GLU A 85 -12.07 0.68 19.67
CA GLU A 85 -12.85 1.87 19.93
C GLU A 85 -12.00 2.85 20.74
N GLU A 86 -11.68 4.01 20.17
CA GLU A 86 -10.78 5.01 20.74
C GLU A 86 -9.43 4.44 21.19
N ASP A 87 -9.20 4.32 22.49
CA ASP A 87 -7.97 3.82 23.12
C ASP A 87 -8.10 2.38 23.62
N TYR A 88 -9.19 1.70 23.26
CA TYR A 88 -9.53 0.40 23.81
C TYR A 88 -9.70 -0.66 22.71
N LEU A 89 -9.20 -1.86 23.03
CA LEU A 89 -9.61 -3.10 22.37
C LEU A 89 -10.78 -3.70 23.13
N ASN A 90 -11.81 -4.11 22.41
CA ASN A 90 -13.00 -4.74 22.97
C ASN A 90 -13.06 -6.22 22.60
N ASN A 91 -13.62 -7.04 23.51
CA ASN A 91 -13.73 -8.50 23.37
C ASN A 91 -12.37 -9.16 23.09
N VAL A 92 -11.43 -8.99 24.02
CA VAL A 92 -10.03 -9.38 23.84
C VAL A 92 -9.76 -10.76 24.43
N VAL A 93 -9.05 -11.58 23.64
CA VAL A 93 -8.48 -12.86 24.09
C VAL A 93 -6.98 -12.83 23.80
N ILE A 94 -6.17 -12.98 24.85
CA ILE A 94 -4.71 -13.00 24.74
C ILE A 94 -4.23 -14.40 25.15
N ASN A 95 -3.62 -15.11 24.19
CA ASN A 95 -2.95 -16.38 24.45
C ASN A 95 -1.45 -16.14 24.56
N GLN A 96 -0.87 -16.50 25.70
CA GLN A 96 0.56 -16.41 25.97
C GLN A 96 1.20 -17.78 25.85
N PHE A 97 2.22 -17.90 25.00
CA PHE A 97 2.98 -19.11 24.75
C PHE A 97 4.43 -18.95 25.21
N ASN A 98 5.07 -20.07 25.58
CA ASN A 98 6.50 -20.11 25.82
C ASN A 98 7.29 -20.25 24.49
N LYS A 99 8.63 -20.32 24.57
CA LYS A 99 9.50 -20.54 23.37
C LYS A 99 9.20 -21.83 22.59
N ASN A 100 8.67 -22.84 23.27
CA ASN A 100 8.33 -24.12 22.66
C ASN A 100 6.90 -24.15 22.08
N PHE A 101 6.22 -22.98 22.05
CA PHE A 101 4.81 -22.87 21.66
C PHE A 101 3.82 -23.62 22.57
N ASP A 102 4.19 -23.92 23.85
CA ASP A 102 3.22 -24.42 24.81
C ASP A 102 2.44 -23.25 25.39
N LEU A 103 1.13 -23.42 25.55
CA LEU A 103 0.25 -22.40 26.11
C LEU A 103 0.51 -22.26 27.63
N ILE A 104 0.96 -21.07 28.05
CA ILE A 104 1.18 -20.74 29.47
C ILE A 104 -0.14 -20.35 30.12
N ARG A 105 -0.85 -19.39 29.50
CA ARG A 105 -2.13 -18.86 29.99
C ARG A 105 -2.93 -18.20 28.88
N THR A 106 -4.24 -18.15 29.08
CA THR A 106 -5.17 -17.36 28.27
C THR A 106 -5.75 -16.25 29.17
N ILE A 107 -5.75 -15.02 28.68
CA ILE A 107 -6.34 -13.86 29.37
C ILE A 107 -7.49 -13.38 28.50
N GLN A 108 -8.68 -13.30 29.10
CA GLN A 108 -9.88 -12.77 28.43
C GLN A 108 -10.35 -11.52 29.16
N SER A 109 -10.75 -10.50 28.43
CA SER A 109 -11.31 -9.28 28.98
C SER A 109 -12.25 -8.62 27.96
N ASN A 110 -13.26 -7.95 28.46
CA ASN A 110 -14.16 -7.17 27.63
C ASN A 110 -13.50 -5.89 27.12
N LYS A 111 -12.54 -5.33 27.89
CA LYS A 111 -11.95 -4.03 27.57
C LYS A 111 -10.48 -3.96 27.98
N VAL A 112 -9.62 -3.56 27.05
CA VAL A 112 -8.17 -3.43 27.24
C VAL A 112 -7.73 -2.07 26.73
N ASN A 113 -7.13 -1.24 27.58
CA ASN A 113 -6.54 0.03 27.20
C ASN A 113 -5.19 -0.20 26.51
N ILE A 114 -5.04 0.35 25.30
CA ILE A 114 -3.87 0.18 24.43
C ILE A 114 -3.14 1.50 24.15
N TYR A 115 -3.45 2.56 24.90
CA TYR A 115 -2.87 3.88 24.66
C TYR A 115 -1.33 3.85 24.70
N GLU A 116 -0.77 3.13 25.66
CA GLU A 116 0.67 2.92 25.80
C GLU A 116 1.06 1.46 25.53
N LYS A 117 2.37 1.20 25.52
CA LYS A 117 2.93 -0.17 25.37
C LYS A 117 2.65 -1.07 26.59
N ASN A 118 2.28 -0.49 27.72
CA ASN A 118 1.81 -1.21 28.89
C ASN A 118 0.28 -1.25 28.87
N TRP A 119 -0.26 -2.33 28.30
CA TRP A 119 -1.70 -2.48 28.22
C TRP A 119 -2.32 -2.70 29.59
N ILE A 120 -3.39 -1.99 29.86
CA ILE A 120 -4.17 -2.15 31.07
C ILE A 120 -5.40 -2.96 30.74
N ILE A 121 -5.49 -4.16 31.30
CA ILE A 121 -6.57 -5.11 31.08
C ILE A 121 -7.55 -4.96 32.25
N ASP A 122 -8.77 -4.54 31.94
CA ASP A 122 -9.84 -4.40 32.92
C ASP A 122 -10.53 -5.75 33.14
N ASP A 123 -10.78 -6.13 34.40
CA ASP A 123 -11.49 -7.34 34.84
C ASP A 123 -11.05 -8.62 34.06
N PRO A 124 -9.75 -9.01 34.13
CA PRO A 124 -9.25 -10.15 33.38
C PRO A 124 -9.71 -11.48 33.97
N ILE A 125 -10.16 -12.39 33.07
CA ILE A 125 -10.34 -13.80 33.37
C ILE A 125 -9.07 -14.53 32.91
N ILE A 126 -8.27 -15.03 33.87
CA ILE A 126 -7.03 -15.70 33.57
C ILE A 126 -7.21 -17.22 33.69
N THR A 127 -7.04 -17.93 32.58
CA THR A 127 -7.08 -19.39 32.57
C THR A 127 -5.67 -19.95 32.38
N SER A 128 -5.23 -20.77 33.34
CA SER A 128 -3.94 -21.48 33.29
C SER A 128 -4.14 -22.92 33.79
N LYS A 129 -3.61 -23.90 33.05
CA LYS A 129 -3.72 -25.32 33.39
C LYS A 129 -5.15 -25.76 33.75
N ASN A 130 -6.15 -25.33 32.99
CA ASN A 130 -7.59 -25.59 33.16
C ASN A 130 -8.20 -25.01 34.47
N ILE A 131 -7.50 -24.13 35.14
CA ILE A 131 -8.03 -23.39 36.29
C ILE A 131 -8.28 -21.95 35.82
N SER A 132 -9.52 -21.50 35.88
CA SER A 132 -9.89 -20.11 35.57
C SER A 132 -10.00 -19.31 36.89
N LYS A 133 -9.34 -18.16 36.92
CA LYS A 133 -9.39 -17.22 38.04
C LYS A 133 -9.88 -15.87 37.52
N GLU A 134 -11.01 -15.43 37.95
CA GLU A 134 -11.47 -14.06 37.78
C GLU A 134 -10.76 -13.15 38.76
N THR A 135 -10.27 -12.01 38.28
CA THR A 135 -9.59 -11.04 39.14
C THR A 135 -10.19 -9.67 38.84
N ASN A 136 -10.72 -9.01 39.87
CA ASN A 136 -11.22 -7.64 39.75
C ASN A 136 -10.07 -6.60 39.78
N GLU A 137 -8.83 -7.05 39.78
CA GLU A 137 -7.66 -6.19 39.75
C GLU A 137 -7.21 -5.98 38.30
N LYS A 138 -6.81 -4.75 38.01
CA LYS A 138 -6.25 -4.41 36.68
C LYS A 138 -4.95 -5.15 36.45
N LEU A 139 -4.85 -5.87 35.32
CA LEU A 139 -3.62 -6.54 34.93
C LEU A 139 -2.86 -5.64 33.94
N ILE A 140 -1.58 -5.38 34.21
CA ILE A 140 -0.70 -4.67 33.33
C ILE A 140 0.08 -5.71 32.50
N LEU A 141 -0.07 -5.63 31.15
CA LEU A 141 0.63 -6.48 30.19
C LEU A 141 1.54 -5.61 29.33
N LYS A 142 2.86 -5.84 29.42
CA LYS A 142 3.83 -5.19 28.54
C LYS A 142 3.69 -5.72 27.12
N THR A 143 3.66 -4.84 26.11
CA THR A 143 3.57 -5.18 24.68
C THR A 143 4.50 -4.28 23.86
N ASN A 144 4.79 -4.68 22.62
CA ASN A 144 5.48 -3.82 21.65
C ASN A 144 4.51 -2.92 20.88
N PHE A 145 3.21 -3.05 21.14
CA PHE A 145 2.14 -2.32 20.48
C PHE A 145 1.58 -1.23 21.39
N ASN A 146 1.37 -0.07 20.81
CA ASN A 146 0.54 1.01 21.34
C ASN A 146 -0.58 1.31 20.32
N LYS A 147 -1.51 2.18 20.67
CA LYS A 147 -2.61 2.61 19.81
C LYS A 147 -2.12 3.06 18.41
N GLU A 148 -1.10 3.92 18.37
CA GLU A 148 -0.58 4.48 17.12
C GLU A 148 -0.06 3.39 16.18
N LYS A 149 0.72 2.44 16.73
CA LYS A 149 1.28 1.33 15.98
C LYS A 149 0.20 0.40 15.44
N ILE A 150 -0.78 0.04 16.28
CA ILE A 150 -1.92 -0.77 15.87
C ILE A 150 -2.71 -0.06 14.77
N SER A 151 -3.08 1.20 14.99
CA SER A 151 -3.82 1.99 13.99
C SER A 151 -3.04 2.14 12.68
N GLY A 152 -1.72 2.33 12.75
CA GLY A 152 -0.84 2.38 11.58
C GLY A 152 -0.83 1.08 10.78
N MET A 153 -0.75 -0.07 11.46
CA MET A 153 -0.76 -1.39 10.79
C MET A 153 -2.08 -1.71 10.09
N PHE A 154 -3.20 -1.19 10.62
CA PHE A 154 -4.53 -1.42 10.04
C PHE A 154 -5.06 -0.24 9.24
N SER A 155 -4.30 0.85 9.13
CA SER A 155 -4.67 1.98 8.27
C SER A 155 -4.56 1.61 6.79
N ASN A 156 -5.36 2.28 5.97
CA ASN A 156 -5.26 2.12 4.52
C ASN A 156 -3.90 2.66 4.05
N ILE A 157 -3.05 1.81 3.47
CA ILE A 157 -1.70 2.15 2.99
C ILE A 157 -1.68 3.47 2.19
N SER A 158 -2.75 3.76 1.45
CA SER A 158 -2.83 4.99 0.65
C SER A 158 -3.16 6.27 1.43
N THR A 159 -3.40 6.18 2.75
CA THR A 159 -3.56 7.35 3.64
C THR A 159 -2.25 7.74 4.31
N LEU A 160 -1.22 6.91 4.19
CA LEU A 160 0.09 7.11 4.79
C LEU A 160 1.00 7.90 3.85
N ASN A 161 1.83 8.77 4.42
CA ASN A 161 2.89 9.43 3.68
C ASN A 161 4.08 8.46 3.44
N ILE A 162 5.07 8.90 2.64
CA ILE A 162 6.18 8.03 2.25
C ILE A 162 7.00 7.58 3.48
N LEU A 163 7.24 8.44 4.46
CA LEU A 163 8.00 8.11 5.67
C LEU A 163 7.24 7.10 6.53
N GLU A 164 5.95 7.34 6.78
CA GLU A 164 5.07 6.43 7.51
C GLU A 164 4.99 5.04 6.83
N LEU A 165 5.06 4.97 5.49
CA LEU A 165 5.12 3.70 4.77
C LEU A 165 6.42 2.92 5.03
N PHE A 166 7.57 3.61 5.14
CA PHE A 166 8.82 2.95 5.49
C PHE A 166 8.82 2.46 6.94
N ASP A 167 8.27 3.25 7.86
CA ASP A 167 8.13 2.87 9.27
C ASP A 167 7.19 1.65 9.40
N LEU A 168 6.05 1.69 8.72
CA LEU A 168 5.11 0.57 8.69
C LEU A 168 5.74 -0.70 8.10
N LYS A 169 6.52 -0.58 7.02
CA LYS A 169 7.27 -1.71 6.45
C LYS A 169 8.19 -2.33 7.49
N ASN A 170 8.99 -1.51 8.17
CA ASN A 170 9.93 -1.98 9.20
C ASN A 170 9.20 -2.65 10.37
N ASP A 171 8.05 -2.11 10.78
CA ASP A 171 7.22 -2.72 11.81
C ASP A 171 6.69 -4.10 11.39
N TYR A 172 6.21 -4.24 10.16
CA TYR A 172 5.76 -5.53 9.61
C TYR A 172 6.90 -6.56 9.57
N ASP A 173 8.07 -6.16 9.06
CA ASP A 173 9.23 -7.05 8.98
C ASP A 173 9.70 -7.50 10.38
N ASN A 174 9.75 -6.58 11.37
CA ASN A 174 10.13 -6.88 12.74
C ASN A 174 9.16 -7.82 13.47
N LEU A 175 7.89 -7.81 13.07
CA LEU A 175 6.83 -8.63 13.66
C LEU A 175 6.61 -9.95 12.90
N GLY A 176 7.35 -10.16 11.80
CA GLY A 176 7.21 -11.34 10.96
C GLY A 176 5.93 -11.36 10.11
N TYR A 177 5.32 -10.19 9.89
CA TYR A 177 4.20 -10.05 8.95
C TYR A 177 4.70 -9.85 7.51
N SER A 178 3.84 -10.20 6.53
CA SER A 178 4.16 -9.96 5.13
C SER A 178 4.06 -8.47 4.80
N SER A 179 5.18 -7.85 4.43
CA SER A 179 5.25 -6.46 3.99
C SER A 179 5.07 -6.29 2.47
N ASN A 180 4.69 -7.34 1.74
CA ASN A 180 4.62 -7.35 0.27
C ASN A 180 3.78 -6.20 -0.29
N GLU A 181 2.61 -5.94 0.27
CA GLU A 181 1.71 -4.90 -0.21
C GLU A 181 2.34 -3.50 -0.06
N ILE A 182 3.00 -3.25 1.07
CA ILE A 182 3.68 -1.98 1.35
C ILE A 182 4.85 -1.79 0.39
N VAL A 183 5.66 -2.85 0.19
CA VAL A 183 6.81 -2.82 -0.73
C VAL A 183 6.35 -2.59 -2.17
N ILE A 184 5.29 -3.26 -2.62
CA ILE A 184 4.70 -3.05 -3.95
C ILE A 184 4.24 -1.60 -4.10
N HIS A 185 3.59 -1.03 -3.08
CA HIS A 185 3.13 0.35 -3.11
C HIS A 185 4.32 1.34 -3.21
N LEU A 186 5.36 1.15 -2.40
CA LEU A 186 6.59 1.97 -2.44
C LEU A 186 7.32 1.85 -3.79
N LEU A 187 7.47 0.63 -4.33
CA LEU A 187 8.08 0.42 -5.64
C LEU A 187 7.26 1.06 -6.76
N ARG A 188 5.93 0.97 -6.68
CA ARG A 188 5.04 1.63 -7.64
C ARG A 188 5.22 3.14 -7.61
N LEU A 189 5.29 3.75 -6.43
CA LEU A 189 5.58 5.17 -6.28
C LEU A 189 6.92 5.51 -6.93
N GLY A 190 7.99 4.80 -6.57
CA GLY A 190 9.32 5.06 -7.10
C GLY A 190 9.43 4.90 -8.62
N THR A 191 8.65 3.99 -9.22
CA THR A 191 8.65 3.74 -10.67
C THR A 191 7.67 4.62 -11.46
N THR A 192 6.77 5.34 -10.80
CA THR A 192 5.78 6.23 -11.45
C THR A 192 6.40 7.26 -12.40
N PRO A 193 7.52 7.96 -12.08
CA PRO A 193 8.14 8.90 -13.01
C PRO A 193 8.60 8.23 -14.31
N LEU A 194 9.18 7.03 -14.19
CA LEU A 194 9.59 6.24 -15.35
C LEU A 194 8.38 5.81 -16.19
N LEU A 195 7.31 5.39 -15.53
CA LEU A 195 6.06 5.03 -16.20
C LEU A 195 5.49 6.22 -16.99
N TYR A 196 5.48 7.43 -16.44
CA TYR A 196 5.04 8.64 -17.15
C TYR A 196 5.88 8.91 -18.38
N GLY A 197 7.21 8.76 -18.29
CA GLY A 197 8.10 8.85 -19.44
C GLY A 197 7.76 7.82 -20.52
N LEU A 198 7.57 6.56 -20.16
CA LEU A 198 7.23 5.49 -21.09
C LEU A 198 5.86 5.69 -21.77
N LEU A 199 4.86 6.14 -21.00
CA LEU A 199 3.54 6.49 -21.55
C LEU A 199 3.63 7.65 -22.53
N THR A 200 4.50 8.62 -22.29
CA THR A 200 4.79 9.72 -23.22
C THR A 200 5.42 9.20 -24.50
N LEU A 201 6.36 8.22 -24.42
CA LEU A 201 6.93 7.57 -25.60
C LEU A 201 5.84 6.85 -26.42
N LEU A 202 4.98 6.07 -25.79
CA LEU A 202 3.87 5.39 -26.46
C LEU A 202 2.91 6.38 -27.12
N SER A 203 2.57 7.47 -26.43
CA SER A 203 1.73 8.53 -26.99
C SER A 203 2.39 9.18 -28.21
N ALA A 204 3.70 9.42 -28.16
CA ALA A 204 4.45 9.92 -29.30
C ALA A 204 4.41 8.94 -30.48
N VAL A 205 4.57 7.62 -30.23
CA VAL A 205 4.46 6.60 -31.27
C VAL A 205 3.09 6.65 -31.97
N ILE A 206 2.01 6.78 -31.21
CA ILE A 206 0.65 6.90 -31.75
C ILE A 206 0.51 8.18 -32.59
N MET A 207 0.97 9.31 -32.07
CA MET A 207 0.83 10.62 -32.72
C MET A 207 1.71 10.80 -33.97
N PHE A 208 2.92 10.25 -33.99
CA PHE A 208 3.79 10.32 -35.16
C PHE A 208 3.34 9.40 -36.31
N ASN A 209 2.60 8.33 -35.97
CA ASN A 209 1.96 7.47 -37.00
C ASN A 209 0.58 8.01 -37.44
N PHE A 210 0.24 9.24 -37.05
CA PHE A 210 -1.02 9.88 -37.47
C PHE A 210 -1.07 10.03 -38.98
N LYS A 211 -1.97 9.28 -39.61
CA LYS A 211 -2.32 9.45 -41.02
C LYS A 211 -3.39 10.53 -41.16
N ARG A 212 -3.19 11.50 -42.03
CA ARG A 212 -4.08 12.64 -42.27
C ARG A 212 -5.51 12.20 -42.69
N ASP A 213 -5.64 10.99 -43.18
CA ASP A 213 -6.90 10.39 -43.66
C ASP A 213 -7.77 9.80 -42.53
N LYS A 214 -7.24 9.66 -41.29
CA LYS A 214 -7.99 9.13 -40.17
C LYS A 214 -8.42 10.26 -39.23
N SER A 215 -9.66 10.16 -38.71
CA SER A 215 -10.17 11.16 -37.79
C SER A 215 -9.34 11.24 -36.49
N LEU A 216 -9.22 12.42 -35.92
CA LEU A 216 -8.59 12.65 -34.62
C LEU A 216 -9.21 11.76 -33.51
N PHE A 217 -10.52 11.55 -33.61
CA PHE A 217 -11.27 10.70 -32.68
C PHE A 217 -10.71 9.26 -32.60
N PHE A 218 -10.31 8.67 -33.71
CA PHE A 218 -9.73 7.32 -33.74
C PHE A 218 -8.42 7.23 -32.94
N HIS A 219 -7.57 8.26 -33.00
CA HIS A 219 -6.31 8.28 -32.27
C HIS A 219 -6.51 8.49 -30.77
N ILE A 220 -7.50 9.30 -30.38
CA ILE A 220 -7.91 9.47 -28.99
C ILE A 220 -8.45 8.14 -28.44
N LEU A 221 -9.33 7.47 -29.17
CA LEU A 221 -9.89 6.18 -28.78
C LEU A 221 -8.80 5.12 -28.60
N LEU A 222 -7.83 5.07 -29.50
CA LEU A 222 -6.70 4.16 -29.43
C LEU A 222 -5.82 4.46 -28.22
N GLY A 223 -5.59 5.73 -27.88
CA GLY A 223 -4.87 6.14 -26.66
C GLY A 223 -5.60 5.70 -25.37
N ILE A 224 -6.92 5.90 -25.33
CA ILE A 224 -7.75 5.47 -24.19
C ILE A 224 -7.68 3.93 -24.05
N LEU A 225 -7.86 3.19 -25.13
CA LEU A 225 -7.82 1.73 -25.12
C LEU A 225 -6.46 1.22 -24.63
N MET A 226 -5.36 1.79 -25.10
CA MET A 226 -4.02 1.44 -24.66
C MET A 226 -3.81 1.75 -23.16
N SER A 227 -4.31 2.88 -22.67
CA SER A 227 -4.20 3.22 -21.25
C SER A 227 -4.96 2.25 -20.35
N VAL A 228 -6.14 1.78 -20.78
CA VAL A 228 -6.92 0.76 -20.07
C VAL A 228 -6.16 -0.57 -20.04
N ILE A 229 -5.60 -1.01 -21.16
CA ILE A 229 -4.79 -2.25 -21.21
C ILE A 229 -3.60 -2.15 -20.27
N ILE A 230 -2.86 -1.05 -20.29
CA ILE A 230 -1.70 -0.83 -19.41
C ILE A 230 -2.13 -0.84 -17.94
N PHE A 231 -3.25 -0.20 -17.60
CA PHE A 231 -3.81 -0.21 -16.26
C PHE A 231 -4.11 -1.65 -15.78
N TYR A 232 -4.80 -2.45 -16.60
CA TYR A 232 -5.11 -3.84 -16.26
C TYR A 232 -3.87 -4.71 -16.13
N ILE A 233 -2.87 -4.56 -16.98
CA ILE A 233 -1.61 -5.28 -16.88
C ILE A 233 -0.93 -4.95 -15.53
N ASN A 234 -0.80 -3.66 -15.19
CA ASN A 234 -0.23 -3.25 -13.91
C ASN A 234 -1.03 -3.78 -12.72
N PHE A 235 -2.35 -3.76 -12.79
CA PHE A 235 -3.23 -4.29 -11.74
C PHE A 235 -3.04 -5.80 -11.56
N LEU A 236 -3.04 -6.59 -12.63
CA LEU A 236 -2.85 -8.04 -12.58
C LEU A 236 -1.50 -8.42 -11.96
N PHE A 237 -0.40 -7.84 -12.44
CA PHE A 237 0.92 -8.14 -11.92
C PHE A 237 1.06 -7.72 -10.45
N SER A 238 0.51 -6.58 -10.05
CA SER A 238 0.50 -6.14 -8.65
C SER A 238 -0.31 -7.09 -7.77
N SER A 239 -1.47 -7.55 -8.24
CA SER A 239 -2.29 -8.54 -7.52
C SER A 239 -1.56 -9.87 -7.33
N LEU A 240 -0.85 -10.34 -8.36
CA LEU A 240 -0.03 -11.56 -8.26
C LEU A 240 1.12 -11.40 -7.27
N GLY A 241 1.75 -10.21 -7.22
CA GLY A 241 2.80 -9.90 -6.24
C GLY A 241 2.28 -9.83 -4.81
N ASN A 242 1.15 -9.16 -4.58
CA ASN A 242 0.51 -9.06 -3.26
C ASN A 242 0.16 -10.45 -2.70
N ASN A 243 -0.30 -11.35 -3.56
CA ASN A 243 -0.64 -12.72 -3.19
C ASN A 243 0.58 -13.67 -3.10
N GLY A 244 1.79 -13.14 -3.25
CA GLY A 244 3.03 -13.93 -3.18
C GLY A 244 3.22 -14.94 -4.32
N LYS A 245 2.40 -14.89 -5.39
CA LYS A 245 2.51 -15.80 -6.55
C LYS A 245 3.71 -15.51 -7.44
N ILE A 246 4.18 -14.27 -7.42
CA ILE A 246 5.42 -13.84 -8.09
C ILE A 246 6.23 -12.96 -7.14
N PRO A 247 7.57 -12.92 -7.26
CA PRO A 247 8.39 -12.01 -6.47
C PRO A 247 7.96 -10.55 -6.64
N VAL A 248 7.93 -9.80 -5.54
CA VAL A 248 7.45 -8.40 -5.47
C VAL A 248 8.11 -7.51 -6.53
N ILE A 249 9.43 -7.66 -6.72
CA ILE A 249 10.19 -6.88 -7.71
C ILE A 249 9.63 -7.09 -9.13
N TRP A 250 9.41 -8.35 -9.53
CA TRP A 250 8.91 -8.68 -10.86
C TRP A 250 7.46 -8.20 -11.08
N SER A 251 6.67 -8.11 -10.02
CA SER A 251 5.30 -7.60 -10.12
C SER A 251 5.22 -6.14 -10.60
N ILE A 252 6.28 -5.35 -10.39
CA ILE A 252 6.35 -3.95 -10.81
C ILE A 252 7.18 -3.79 -12.09
N PHE A 253 8.33 -4.48 -12.19
CA PHE A 253 9.24 -4.26 -13.31
C PHE A 253 8.83 -4.97 -14.59
N LEU A 254 8.13 -6.12 -14.55
CA LEU A 254 7.66 -6.79 -15.76
C LEU A 254 6.72 -5.94 -16.63
N PRO A 255 5.64 -5.32 -16.07
CA PRO A 255 4.81 -4.40 -16.84
C PRO A 255 5.60 -3.26 -17.47
N ILE A 256 6.52 -2.66 -16.72
CA ILE A 256 7.37 -1.56 -17.20
C ILE A 256 8.26 -2.03 -18.37
N LEU A 257 8.82 -3.22 -18.25
CA LEU A 257 9.65 -3.83 -19.30
C LEU A 257 8.84 -4.05 -20.57
N PHE A 258 7.62 -4.61 -20.48
CA PHE A 258 6.75 -4.77 -21.64
C PHE A 258 6.44 -3.42 -22.31
N ILE A 259 6.04 -2.41 -21.51
CA ILE A 259 5.74 -1.07 -22.03
C ILE A 259 6.98 -0.47 -22.70
N SER A 260 8.17 -0.63 -22.11
CA SER A 260 9.42 -0.11 -22.68
C SER A 260 9.76 -0.76 -24.01
N LEU A 261 9.63 -2.09 -24.13
CA LEU A 261 9.85 -2.81 -25.37
C LEU A 261 8.92 -2.34 -26.50
N PHE A 262 7.61 -2.24 -26.21
CA PHE A 262 6.64 -1.72 -27.18
C PHE A 262 6.96 -0.28 -27.59
N SER A 263 7.36 0.57 -26.65
CA SER A 263 7.74 1.96 -26.93
C SER A 263 8.97 2.05 -27.82
N ILE A 264 10.01 1.25 -27.54
CA ILE A 264 11.26 1.24 -28.30
C ILE A 264 11.02 0.72 -29.71
N ILE A 265 10.31 -0.40 -29.88
CA ILE A 265 9.96 -0.94 -31.19
C ILE A 265 9.18 0.09 -32.02
N GLY A 266 8.20 0.75 -31.39
CA GLY A 266 7.43 1.81 -32.03
C GLY A 266 8.28 3.00 -32.49
N LEU A 267 9.26 3.43 -31.66
CA LEU A 267 10.17 4.51 -31.98
C LEU A 267 11.12 4.18 -33.14
N ILE A 268 11.69 2.97 -33.16
CA ILE A 268 12.55 2.52 -34.26
C ILE A 268 11.78 2.60 -35.57
N ARG A 269 10.54 2.08 -35.59
CA ARG A 269 9.69 2.08 -36.81
C ARG A 269 9.30 3.48 -37.29
N ILE A 270 9.28 4.48 -36.41
CA ILE A 270 9.05 5.88 -36.79
C ILE A 270 10.29 6.51 -37.40
N ASN A 271 11.47 6.13 -36.93
CA ASN A 271 12.74 6.71 -37.40
C ASN A 271 13.19 6.15 -38.73
N GLU A 272 12.70 4.95 -39.12
CA GLU A 272 12.96 4.32 -40.41
C GLU A 272 12.05 4.87 -41.53
N LYS A 273 11.03 5.66 -41.21
CA LYS A 273 10.14 6.36 -42.15
C LYS A 273 10.48 7.84 -42.24
#